data_6ffe15aacddaa6eaae5ce5998587596a
#
_entry.id   6ffe15aacddaa6eaae5ce5998587596a
#
_cell.length_a   1.000
_cell.length_b   1.000
_cell.length_c   1.000
_cell.angle_alpha   90.00
_cell.angle_beta   90.00
_cell.angle_gamma   90.00
#
_symmetry.space_group_name_H-M   'P 1'
#
loop_
_entity.id
_entity.type
_entity.pdbx_description
1 polymer ?
#
loop_
_entity_poly.entity_id
_entity_poly.type
_entity_poly.pdbx_seq_one_letter_code
_entity_poly.pdbx_strand_id
1 'polypeptide(L)'
;MAPVGSYESLMAAIQGGADSIYFGIEGLNMRSRSSNNFTTDDLRKIVALCREHGIKSYLTVNTVIYGEDLPLMREIIDAAKEAEVSAIIAADVAAMNYANSIGQEVHLSTQLNISNAEALKFYARFADVVVLARELNLKQVHEIYRQIVDQQITGPKGELIRIEMFAHGALCMAVSGKCYLSLHEMNASANRGACMQICRRAYSVKDKDSNIELDIENQYIMSPKDLKTIHFMNKMMDAGVRVFKIEGRARGPEYVRLVTECYKEAVRASVSYTHLRA
;
A
#
# COMPACT_ATOMS: atom_id res chain seq x y z
N MET A 1 -3.38 -7.27 5.21
CA MET A 1 -3.95 -6.72 3.94
C MET A 1 -3.18 -7.32 2.77
N ALA A 2 -3.87 -8.02 1.88
CA ALA A 2 -3.29 -8.74 0.75
C ALA A 2 -3.45 -7.97 -0.57
N PRO A 3 -2.46 -8.05 -1.49
CA PRO A 3 -2.53 -7.42 -2.80
C PRO A 3 -3.38 -8.26 -3.76
N VAL A 4 -4.23 -7.62 -4.57
CA VAL A 4 -5.05 -8.28 -5.58
C VAL A 4 -4.89 -7.58 -6.93
N GLY A 5 -4.43 -8.32 -7.93
CA GLY A 5 -4.24 -7.87 -9.30
C GLY A 5 -5.00 -8.68 -10.35
N SER A 6 -5.65 -9.78 -9.94
CA SER A 6 -6.50 -10.62 -10.78
C SER A 6 -7.52 -11.37 -9.92
N TYR A 7 -8.51 -12.01 -10.53
CA TYR A 7 -9.47 -12.86 -9.82
C TYR A 7 -8.82 -14.07 -9.14
N GLU A 8 -7.80 -14.66 -9.78
CA GLU A 8 -7.01 -15.75 -9.20
C GLU A 8 -6.28 -15.28 -7.94
N SER A 9 -5.72 -14.07 -7.96
CA SER A 9 -5.09 -13.45 -6.78
C SER A 9 -6.10 -13.11 -5.69
N LEU A 10 -7.32 -12.73 -6.04
CA LEU A 10 -8.42 -12.52 -5.09
C LEU A 10 -8.77 -13.82 -4.36
N MET A 11 -8.99 -14.90 -5.12
CA MET A 11 -9.27 -16.21 -4.52
C MET A 11 -8.11 -16.72 -3.68
N ALA A 12 -6.88 -16.49 -4.11
CA ALA A 12 -5.67 -16.82 -3.37
C ALA A 12 -5.57 -16.05 -2.05
N ALA A 13 -5.92 -14.75 -2.03
CA ALA A 13 -5.96 -13.93 -0.82
C ALA A 13 -7.02 -14.43 0.17
N ILE A 14 -8.21 -14.79 -0.32
CA ILE A 14 -9.30 -15.38 0.47
C ILE A 14 -8.84 -16.69 1.11
N GLN A 15 -8.28 -17.62 0.31
CA GLN A 15 -7.78 -18.91 0.79
C GLN A 15 -6.62 -18.77 1.78
N GLY A 16 -5.74 -17.78 1.58
CA GLY A 16 -4.67 -17.43 2.51
C GLY A 16 -5.14 -16.75 3.82
N GLY A 17 -6.45 -16.55 3.99
CA GLY A 17 -7.04 -15.99 5.21
C GLY A 17 -6.80 -14.49 5.38
N ALA A 18 -6.78 -13.72 4.30
CA ALA A 18 -6.66 -12.27 4.38
C ALA A 18 -7.84 -11.65 5.14
N ASP A 19 -7.58 -10.67 6.02
CA ASP A 19 -8.63 -9.87 6.67
C ASP A 19 -9.11 -8.71 5.79
N SER A 20 -8.26 -8.34 4.83
CA SER A 20 -8.54 -7.28 3.86
C SER A 20 -7.70 -7.44 2.62
N ILE A 21 -8.21 -6.92 1.51
CA ILE A 21 -7.52 -6.85 0.23
C ILE A 21 -7.42 -5.40 -0.26
N TYR A 22 -6.44 -5.13 -1.12
CA TYR A 22 -6.41 -3.89 -1.88
C TYR A 22 -6.15 -4.15 -3.36
N PHE A 23 -6.82 -3.41 -4.20
CA PHE A 23 -6.80 -3.58 -5.65
C PHE A 23 -6.94 -2.23 -6.36
N GLY A 24 -6.77 -2.22 -7.67
CA GLY A 24 -6.97 -1.04 -8.52
C GLY A 24 -7.90 -1.38 -9.68
N ILE A 25 -8.70 -0.41 -10.08
CA ILE A 25 -9.41 -0.41 -11.35
C ILE A 25 -8.67 0.48 -12.35
N GLU A 26 -9.04 0.43 -13.61
CA GLU A 26 -8.47 1.29 -14.65
C GLU A 26 -8.50 2.77 -14.24
N GLY A 27 -7.43 3.52 -14.60
CA GLY A 27 -7.33 4.96 -14.34
C GLY A 27 -6.37 5.35 -13.22
N LEU A 28 -6.85 5.87 -12.11
CA LEU A 28 -6.09 6.67 -11.15
C LEU A 28 -5.43 5.86 -10.02
N ASN A 29 -4.67 4.81 -10.36
CA ASN A 29 -3.89 4.07 -9.37
C ASN A 29 -2.42 3.90 -9.79
N MET A 30 -1.52 3.74 -8.81
CA MET A 30 -0.05 3.67 -9.02
C MET A 30 0.44 2.49 -9.85
N ARG A 31 -0.44 1.59 -10.27
CA ARG A 31 -0.16 0.45 -11.13
C ARG A 31 -1.03 0.42 -12.40
N SER A 32 -1.67 1.53 -12.75
CA SER A 32 -2.62 1.60 -13.88
C SER A 32 -2.02 1.16 -15.22
N ARG A 33 -0.70 1.32 -15.41
CA ARG A 33 0.02 0.92 -16.62
C ARG A 33 1.05 -0.21 -16.41
N SER A 34 1.21 -0.72 -15.21
CA SER A 34 2.26 -1.69 -14.87
C SER A 34 1.75 -2.99 -14.24
N SER A 35 0.45 -3.17 -14.13
CA SER A 35 -0.22 -4.41 -13.76
C SER A 35 -1.58 -4.50 -14.43
N ASN A 36 -2.18 -5.68 -14.43
CA ASN A 36 -3.58 -5.80 -14.80
C ASN A 36 -4.45 -5.00 -13.83
N ASN A 37 -5.48 -4.37 -14.36
CA ASN A 37 -6.44 -3.61 -13.57
C ASN A 37 -7.83 -4.16 -13.85
N PHE A 38 -8.66 -4.12 -12.83
CA PHE A 38 -10.07 -4.44 -12.97
C PHE A 38 -10.84 -3.27 -13.59
N THR A 39 -12.01 -3.56 -14.11
CA THR A 39 -12.96 -2.56 -14.60
C THR A 39 -13.89 -2.09 -13.47
N THR A 40 -14.69 -1.08 -13.73
CA THR A 40 -15.75 -0.64 -12.81
C THR A 40 -16.81 -1.74 -12.61
N ASP A 41 -17.07 -2.57 -13.62
CA ASP A 41 -17.99 -3.72 -13.48
C ASP A 41 -17.44 -4.81 -12.56
N ASP A 42 -16.13 -5.01 -12.59
CA ASP A 42 -15.45 -5.96 -11.68
C ASP A 42 -15.50 -5.49 -10.23
N LEU A 43 -15.53 -4.18 -10.00
CA LEU A 43 -15.55 -3.58 -8.66
C LEU A 43 -16.69 -4.16 -7.80
N ARG A 44 -17.91 -4.18 -8.34
CA ARG A 44 -19.09 -4.72 -7.63
C ARG A 44 -18.94 -6.20 -7.32
N LYS A 45 -18.41 -7.00 -8.26
CA LYS A 45 -18.18 -8.44 -8.08
C LYS A 45 -17.14 -8.72 -7.01
N ILE A 46 -16.01 -7.97 -7.03
CA ILE A 46 -14.95 -8.10 -6.02
C ILE A 46 -15.48 -7.77 -4.63
N VAL A 47 -16.23 -6.68 -4.49
CA VAL A 47 -16.81 -6.28 -3.20
C VAL A 47 -17.80 -7.29 -2.69
N ALA A 48 -18.68 -7.84 -3.56
CA ALA A 48 -19.61 -8.89 -3.20
C ALA A 48 -18.90 -10.15 -2.68
N LEU A 49 -17.86 -10.62 -3.38
CA LEU A 49 -17.04 -11.75 -2.94
C LEU A 49 -16.32 -11.47 -1.61
N CYS A 50 -15.76 -10.28 -1.43
CA CYS A 50 -15.15 -9.90 -0.17
C CYS A 50 -16.15 -9.93 0.99
N ARG A 51 -17.37 -9.42 0.77
CA ARG A 51 -18.44 -9.40 1.77
C ARG A 51 -18.89 -10.81 2.14
N GLU A 52 -19.07 -11.70 1.17
CA GLU A 52 -19.41 -13.12 1.38
C GLU A 52 -18.42 -13.81 2.32
N HIS A 53 -17.12 -13.47 2.20
CA HIS A 53 -16.07 -14.03 3.02
C HIS A 53 -15.68 -13.19 4.25
N GLY A 54 -16.41 -12.12 4.55
CA GLY A 54 -16.13 -11.24 5.70
C GLY A 54 -14.79 -10.46 5.58
N ILE A 55 -14.33 -10.21 4.37
CA ILE A 55 -13.05 -9.54 4.06
C ILE A 55 -13.32 -8.08 3.66
N LYS A 56 -12.53 -7.15 4.19
CA LYS A 56 -12.60 -5.74 3.79
C LYS A 56 -11.95 -5.52 2.43
N SER A 57 -12.56 -4.67 1.61
CA SER A 57 -12.07 -4.31 0.28
C SER A 57 -11.59 -2.87 0.24
N TYR A 58 -10.40 -2.62 -0.33
CA TYR A 58 -9.83 -1.28 -0.44
C TYR A 58 -9.45 -0.96 -1.89
N LEU A 59 -10.02 0.11 -2.43
CA LEU A 59 -9.74 0.58 -3.78
C LEU A 59 -8.63 1.62 -3.77
N THR A 60 -7.62 1.44 -4.62
CA THR A 60 -6.53 2.43 -4.74
C THR A 60 -6.89 3.56 -5.71
N VAL A 61 -6.90 4.80 -5.21
CA VAL A 61 -7.03 6.06 -5.95
C VAL A 61 -5.87 6.96 -5.51
N ASN A 62 -4.64 6.51 -5.76
CA ASN A 62 -3.44 7.04 -5.10
C ASN A 62 -2.39 7.60 -6.05
N THR A 63 -2.76 8.00 -7.24
CA THR A 63 -1.93 8.80 -8.14
C THR A 63 -2.01 10.28 -7.80
N VAL A 64 -1.09 11.07 -8.33
CA VAL A 64 -1.25 12.54 -8.40
C VAL A 64 -2.42 12.86 -9.34
N ILE A 65 -3.32 13.72 -8.93
CA ILE A 65 -4.52 14.12 -9.67
C ILE A 65 -4.27 15.47 -10.34
N TYR A 66 -4.44 15.55 -11.67
CA TYR A 66 -4.41 16.80 -12.41
C TYR A 66 -5.84 17.34 -12.57
N GLY A 67 -5.97 18.61 -12.97
CA GLY A 67 -7.29 19.23 -13.16
C GLY A 67 -8.19 18.47 -14.12
N GLU A 68 -7.63 17.91 -15.18
CA GLU A 68 -8.31 17.06 -16.16
C GLU A 68 -8.78 15.70 -15.63
N ASP A 69 -8.18 15.20 -14.54
CA ASP A 69 -8.54 13.92 -13.92
C ASP A 69 -9.72 14.05 -12.94
N LEU A 70 -10.07 15.26 -12.52
CA LEU A 70 -11.09 15.47 -11.48
C LEU A 70 -12.45 14.83 -11.79
N PRO A 71 -12.96 14.87 -13.03
CA PRO A 71 -14.21 14.18 -13.37
C PRO A 71 -14.08 12.67 -13.18
N LEU A 72 -13.03 12.04 -13.71
CA LEU A 72 -12.78 10.60 -13.59
C LEU A 72 -12.55 10.18 -12.13
N MET A 73 -11.85 11.00 -11.36
CA MET A 73 -11.64 10.76 -9.92
C MET A 73 -12.98 10.67 -9.18
N ARG A 74 -13.90 11.59 -9.44
CA ARG A 74 -15.22 11.60 -8.81
C ARG A 74 -16.02 10.36 -9.22
N GLU A 75 -16.06 10.04 -10.51
CA GLU A 75 -16.74 8.85 -11.04
C GLU A 75 -16.23 7.56 -10.35
N ILE A 76 -14.91 7.41 -10.22
CA ILE A 76 -14.31 6.25 -9.54
C ILE A 76 -14.69 6.18 -8.06
N ILE A 77 -14.68 7.31 -7.36
CA ILE A 77 -15.00 7.37 -5.93
C ILE A 77 -16.51 7.15 -5.71
N ASP A 78 -17.36 7.68 -6.58
CA ASP A 78 -18.82 7.43 -6.55
C ASP A 78 -19.13 5.95 -6.77
N ALA A 79 -18.51 5.33 -7.78
CA ALA A 79 -18.64 3.89 -8.03
C ALA A 79 -18.14 3.05 -6.83
N ALA A 80 -17.06 3.47 -6.16
CA ALA A 80 -16.58 2.82 -4.94
C ALA A 80 -17.60 2.92 -3.80
N LYS A 81 -18.22 4.08 -3.64
CA LYS A 81 -19.28 4.31 -2.64
C LYS A 81 -20.51 3.48 -2.92
N GLU A 82 -20.99 3.46 -4.16
CA GLU A 82 -22.15 2.66 -4.59
C GLU A 82 -21.91 1.15 -4.41
N ALA A 83 -20.71 0.68 -4.71
CA ALA A 83 -20.34 -0.73 -4.50
C ALA A 83 -20.09 -1.08 -3.02
N GLU A 84 -20.13 -0.10 -2.12
CA GLU A 84 -19.85 -0.26 -0.69
C GLU A 84 -18.42 -0.80 -0.41
N VAL A 85 -17.43 -0.26 -1.16
CA VAL A 85 -16.01 -0.50 -0.85
C VAL A 85 -15.72 -0.03 0.57
N SER A 86 -14.99 -0.83 1.35
CA SER A 86 -14.72 -0.52 2.76
C SER A 86 -13.97 0.80 2.95
N ALA A 87 -12.98 1.10 2.10
CA ALA A 87 -12.31 2.40 2.03
C ALA A 87 -11.61 2.59 0.69
N ILE A 88 -11.29 3.84 0.34
CA ILE A 88 -10.32 4.15 -0.72
C ILE A 88 -8.94 4.40 -0.12
N ILE A 89 -7.89 4.08 -0.87
CA ILE A 89 -6.50 4.41 -0.51
C ILE A 89 -6.09 5.60 -1.37
N ALA A 90 -5.96 6.79 -0.77
CA ALA A 90 -5.71 8.04 -1.47
C ALA A 90 -4.37 8.69 -1.07
N ALA A 91 -3.80 9.49 -2.00
CA ALA A 91 -2.61 10.30 -1.78
C ALA A 91 -2.82 11.78 -2.14
N ASP A 92 -3.83 12.09 -2.92
CA ASP A 92 -4.14 13.44 -3.36
C ASP A 92 -5.26 14.06 -2.50
N VAL A 93 -5.08 15.32 -2.11
CA VAL A 93 -6.04 16.05 -1.27
C VAL A 93 -7.41 16.19 -1.95
N ALA A 94 -7.45 16.31 -3.28
CA ALA A 94 -8.72 16.39 -4.01
C ALA A 94 -9.54 15.09 -3.85
N ALA A 95 -8.86 13.92 -3.95
CA ALA A 95 -9.50 12.63 -3.73
C ALA A 95 -9.98 12.45 -2.29
N MET A 96 -9.16 12.85 -1.29
CA MET A 96 -9.52 12.77 0.13
C MET A 96 -10.72 13.65 0.45
N ASN A 97 -10.71 14.92 0.01
CA ASN A 97 -11.80 15.86 0.25
C ASN A 97 -13.11 15.38 -0.38
N TYR A 98 -13.05 14.91 -1.63
CA TYR A 98 -14.25 14.43 -2.32
C TYR A 98 -14.82 13.19 -1.64
N ALA A 99 -13.99 12.20 -1.33
CA ALA A 99 -14.40 11.00 -0.63
C ALA A 99 -15.09 11.32 0.71
N ASN A 100 -14.48 12.18 1.52
CA ASN A 100 -15.06 12.60 2.80
C ASN A 100 -16.39 13.34 2.61
N SER A 101 -16.54 14.17 1.57
CA SER A 101 -17.78 14.92 1.30
C SER A 101 -18.97 14.02 1.02
N ILE A 102 -18.74 12.81 0.50
CA ILE A 102 -19.78 11.80 0.24
C ILE A 102 -19.82 10.68 1.30
N GLY A 103 -19.03 10.82 2.37
CA GLY A 103 -18.97 9.84 3.46
C GLY A 103 -18.30 8.52 3.07
N GLN A 104 -17.37 8.52 2.11
CA GLN A 104 -16.53 7.37 1.78
C GLN A 104 -15.28 7.36 2.66
N GLU A 105 -15.01 6.24 3.34
CA GLU A 105 -13.83 6.08 4.19
C GLU A 105 -12.54 6.17 3.38
N VAL A 106 -11.53 6.85 3.95
CA VAL A 106 -10.21 7.04 3.34
C VAL A 106 -9.12 6.41 4.20
N HIS A 107 -8.19 5.72 3.56
CA HIS A 107 -6.89 5.35 4.10
C HIS A 107 -5.80 6.17 3.41
N LEU A 108 -4.84 6.67 4.16
CA LEU A 108 -3.74 7.46 3.59
C LEU A 108 -2.69 6.55 2.96
N SER A 109 -2.30 6.90 1.74
CA SER A 109 -1.30 6.12 1.00
C SER A 109 0.14 6.49 1.41
N THR A 110 1.06 5.54 1.21
CA THR A 110 2.50 5.74 1.47
C THR A 110 3.11 6.90 0.66
N GLN A 111 2.51 7.31 -0.45
CA GLN A 111 2.98 8.45 -1.25
C GLN A 111 2.95 9.79 -0.52
N LEU A 112 2.20 9.91 0.58
CA LEU A 112 2.23 11.08 1.45
C LEU A 112 3.51 11.20 2.28
N ASN A 113 4.27 10.11 2.40
CA ASN A 113 5.55 10.07 3.12
C ASN A 113 5.47 10.61 4.55
N ILE A 114 4.40 10.26 5.27
CA ILE A 114 4.18 10.69 6.65
C ILE A 114 5.24 10.07 7.54
N SER A 115 6.07 10.91 8.16
CA SER A 115 7.27 10.51 8.90
C SER A 115 7.36 11.09 10.31
N ASN A 116 6.35 11.85 10.74
CA ASN A 116 6.27 12.43 12.08
C ASN A 116 4.81 12.64 12.50
N ALA A 117 4.59 12.87 13.79
CA ALA A 117 3.25 13.03 14.36
C ALA A 117 2.53 14.30 13.91
N GLU A 118 3.25 15.40 13.62
CA GLU A 118 2.63 16.65 13.15
C GLU A 118 2.02 16.48 11.75
N ALA A 119 2.76 15.86 10.83
CA ALA A 119 2.22 15.50 9.52
C ALA A 119 1.04 14.52 9.65
N LEU A 120 1.16 13.51 10.53
CA LEU A 120 0.08 12.57 10.79
C LEU A 120 -1.16 13.29 11.31
N LYS A 121 -1.03 14.18 12.29
CA LYS A 121 -2.13 14.98 12.87
C LYS A 121 -2.82 15.86 11.82
N PHE A 122 -2.05 16.44 10.89
CA PHE A 122 -2.63 17.19 9.79
C PHE A 122 -3.52 16.30 8.91
N TYR A 123 -3.06 15.10 8.56
CA TYR A 123 -3.78 14.18 7.69
C TYR A 123 -4.87 13.36 8.41
N ALA A 124 -4.83 13.24 9.73
CA ALA A 124 -5.82 12.50 10.53
C ALA A 124 -7.26 13.01 10.33
N ARG A 125 -7.42 14.28 9.92
CA ARG A 125 -8.73 14.84 9.57
C ARG A 125 -9.42 14.16 8.39
N PHE A 126 -8.67 13.44 7.55
CA PHE A 126 -9.17 12.79 6.34
C PHE A 126 -9.35 11.30 6.46
N ALA A 127 -8.70 10.64 7.42
CA ALA A 127 -8.59 9.19 7.41
C ALA A 127 -8.38 8.58 8.79
N ASP A 128 -8.82 7.34 8.96
CA ASP A 128 -8.66 6.56 10.19
C ASP A 128 -7.46 5.61 10.16
N VAL A 129 -6.80 5.48 9.00
CA VAL A 129 -5.60 4.65 8.81
C VAL A 129 -4.55 5.42 8.01
N VAL A 130 -3.32 5.39 8.49
CA VAL A 130 -2.17 6.04 7.87
C VAL A 130 -1.08 5.04 7.53
N VAL A 131 -0.60 5.05 6.27
CA VAL A 131 0.63 4.35 5.89
C VAL A 131 1.81 5.27 6.16
N LEU A 132 2.65 4.92 7.12
CA LEU A 132 3.87 5.69 7.40
C LEU A 132 4.92 5.54 6.29
N ALA A 133 5.83 6.50 6.23
CA ALA A 133 6.98 6.46 5.34
C ALA A 133 7.81 5.18 5.57
N ARG A 134 8.31 4.58 4.49
CA ARG A 134 9.04 3.31 4.53
C ARG A 134 10.45 3.41 5.09
N GLU A 135 10.98 4.61 5.16
CA GLU A 135 12.31 4.94 5.65
C GLU A 135 12.41 4.93 7.18
N LEU A 136 11.26 4.89 7.88
CA LEU A 136 11.23 4.92 9.33
C LEU A 136 11.69 3.60 9.95
N ASN A 137 12.52 3.68 10.98
CA ASN A 137 12.83 2.56 11.85
C ASN A 137 11.76 2.37 12.94
N LEU A 138 11.74 1.20 13.58
CA LEU A 138 10.71 0.87 14.58
C LEU A 138 10.68 1.78 15.81
N LYS A 139 11.81 2.41 16.19
CA LYS A 139 11.84 3.39 17.29
C LYS A 139 11.06 4.66 16.90
N GLN A 140 11.26 5.13 15.67
CA GLN A 140 10.52 6.29 15.15
C GLN A 140 9.02 5.98 15.02
N VAL A 141 8.67 4.78 14.55
CA VAL A 141 7.27 4.32 14.48
C VAL A 141 6.64 4.29 15.88
N HIS A 142 7.33 3.74 16.87
CA HIS A 142 6.87 3.69 18.26
C HIS A 142 6.69 5.11 18.85
N GLU A 143 7.59 6.03 18.56
CA GLU A 143 7.46 7.42 19.02
C GLU A 143 6.23 8.10 18.42
N ILE A 144 5.95 7.88 17.13
CA ILE A 144 4.73 8.39 16.48
C ILE A 144 3.49 7.75 17.14
N TYR A 145 3.51 6.43 17.39
CA TYR A 145 2.40 5.73 18.04
C TYR A 145 2.15 6.28 19.45
N ARG A 146 3.20 6.49 20.24
CA ARG A 146 3.09 7.09 21.57
C ARG A 146 2.41 8.46 21.48
N GLN A 147 2.82 9.32 20.54
CA GLN A 147 2.19 10.62 20.35
C GLN A 147 0.73 10.54 19.90
N ILE A 148 0.35 9.52 19.10
CA ILE A 148 -1.07 9.27 18.78
C ILE A 148 -1.86 9.02 20.05
N VAL A 149 -1.34 8.20 20.96
CA VAL A 149 -2.01 7.86 22.22
C VAL A 149 -2.04 9.06 23.18
N ASP A 150 -0.89 9.69 23.41
CA ASP A 150 -0.74 10.78 24.39
C ASP A 150 -1.56 12.02 24.00
N GLN A 151 -1.62 12.34 22.70
CA GLN A 151 -2.35 13.50 22.17
C GLN A 151 -3.77 13.15 21.71
N GLN A 152 -4.20 11.89 21.85
CA GLN A 152 -5.51 11.42 21.41
C GLN A 152 -5.81 11.80 19.95
N ILE A 153 -4.85 11.52 19.05
CA ILE A 153 -5.02 11.85 17.63
C ILE A 153 -6.00 10.86 17.00
N THR A 154 -7.18 11.36 16.66
CA THR A 154 -8.28 10.57 16.11
C THR A 154 -8.51 10.86 14.62
N GLY A 155 -9.03 9.89 13.91
CA GLY A 155 -9.55 10.05 12.55
C GLY A 155 -11.02 10.52 12.54
N PRO A 156 -11.66 10.58 11.34
CA PRO A 156 -13.05 11.03 11.19
C PRO A 156 -14.08 10.23 11.98
N LYS A 157 -13.80 8.98 12.33
CA LYS A 157 -14.68 8.11 13.14
C LYS A 157 -14.57 8.38 14.65
N GLY A 158 -13.67 9.28 15.08
CA GLY A 158 -13.41 9.54 16.49
C GLY A 158 -12.57 8.48 17.21
N GLU A 159 -12.09 7.46 16.49
CA GLU A 159 -11.16 6.45 16.99
C GLU A 159 -9.71 6.91 16.80
N LEU A 160 -8.79 6.42 17.66
CA LEU A 160 -7.36 6.66 17.45
C LEU A 160 -6.92 6.20 16.07
N ILE A 161 -6.19 7.03 15.35
CA ILE A 161 -5.70 6.71 14.01
C ILE A 161 -4.78 5.48 14.05
N ARG A 162 -4.95 4.57 13.12
CA ARG A 162 -4.19 3.31 13.06
C ARG A 162 -3.03 3.40 12.11
N ILE A 163 -1.89 2.88 12.55
CA ILE A 163 -0.67 2.81 11.74
C ILE A 163 -0.71 1.56 10.85
N GLU A 164 -0.53 1.77 9.54
CA GLU A 164 -0.30 0.74 8.54
C GLU A 164 1.17 0.79 8.09
N MET A 165 1.81 -0.37 7.96
CA MET A 165 3.15 -0.50 7.39
C MET A 165 3.24 -1.67 6.41
N PHE A 166 4.15 -1.55 5.44
CA PHE A 166 4.52 -2.69 4.61
C PHE A 166 5.24 -3.74 5.44
N ALA A 167 4.80 -4.99 5.30
CA ALA A 167 5.37 -6.14 5.99
C ALA A 167 6.16 -7.07 5.05
N HIS A 168 5.79 -7.12 3.77
CA HIS A 168 6.44 -8.00 2.81
C HIS A 168 6.39 -7.44 1.39
N GLY A 169 7.40 -7.81 0.58
CA GLY A 169 7.43 -7.63 -0.86
C GLY A 169 8.33 -6.48 -1.31
N ALA A 170 8.14 -6.07 -2.54
CA ALA A 170 9.03 -5.16 -3.23
C ALA A 170 9.14 -3.78 -2.57
N LEU A 171 10.36 -3.38 -2.25
CA LEU A 171 10.66 -2.01 -1.85
C LEU A 171 11.03 -1.16 -3.07
N CYS A 172 10.57 0.09 -3.09
CA CYS A 172 11.02 1.07 -4.07
C CYS A 172 12.36 1.67 -3.63
N MET A 173 13.27 1.92 -4.57
CA MET A 173 14.54 2.60 -4.31
C MET A 173 14.38 4.09 -3.98
N ALA A 174 13.28 4.68 -4.44
CA ALA A 174 12.98 6.10 -4.25
C ALA A 174 12.00 6.32 -3.08
N VAL A 175 12.01 7.53 -2.54
CA VAL A 175 10.93 8.04 -1.70
C VAL A 175 9.59 7.83 -2.43
N SER A 176 8.58 7.32 -1.72
CA SER A 176 7.30 6.93 -2.33
C SER A 176 6.67 8.08 -3.12
N GLY A 177 6.30 7.82 -4.38
CA GLY A 177 5.72 8.81 -5.26
C GLY A 177 6.69 9.90 -5.76
N LYS A 178 8.01 9.78 -5.58
CA LYS A 178 9.00 10.79 -5.97
C LYS A 178 10.04 10.27 -6.98
N CYS A 179 9.74 9.18 -7.69
CA CYS A 179 10.67 8.59 -8.65
C CYS A 179 10.49 9.19 -10.05
N TYR A 180 11.58 9.70 -10.62
CA TYR A 180 11.64 10.22 -11.99
C TYR A 180 12.29 9.26 -12.99
N LEU A 181 12.77 8.09 -12.55
CA LEU A 181 13.54 7.17 -13.40
C LEU A 181 12.76 6.74 -14.64
N SER A 182 11.52 6.31 -14.47
CA SER A 182 10.66 5.93 -15.62
C SER A 182 10.29 7.13 -16.48
N LEU A 183 10.14 8.31 -15.92
CA LEU A 183 9.84 9.52 -16.68
C LEU A 183 11.04 9.91 -17.55
N HIS A 184 12.25 9.89 -16.98
CA HIS A 184 13.49 10.23 -17.69
C HIS A 184 13.76 9.25 -18.84
N GLU A 185 13.70 7.95 -18.58
CA GLU A 185 14.09 6.92 -19.56
C GLU A 185 13.02 6.64 -20.61
N MET A 186 11.73 6.75 -20.27
CA MET A 186 10.64 6.25 -21.08
C MET A 186 9.46 7.23 -21.22
N ASN A 187 9.62 8.46 -20.78
CA ASN A 187 8.53 9.45 -20.74
C ASN A 187 7.24 8.92 -20.07
N ALA A 188 7.42 8.11 -19.01
CA ALA A 188 6.36 7.41 -18.29
C ALA A 188 6.39 7.74 -16.81
N SER A 189 5.47 8.59 -16.33
CA SER A 189 5.45 9.04 -14.94
C SER A 189 5.02 7.94 -13.97
N ALA A 190 5.93 7.53 -13.09
CA ALA A 190 5.62 6.57 -12.03
C ALA A 190 4.53 7.08 -11.09
N ASN A 191 4.49 8.38 -10.82
CA ASN A 191 3.49 9.01 -9.94
C ASN A 191 2.08 9.06 -10.56
N ARG A 192 2.01 8.79 -11.86
CA ARG A 192 0.79 8.72 -12.66
C ARG A 192 0.46 7.26 -13.06
N GLY A 193 0.97 6.28 -12.32
CA GLY A 193 0.69 4.86 -12.54
C GLY A 193 1.54 4.17 -13.60
N ALA A 194 2.54 4.84 -14.19
CA ALA A 194 3.38 4.33 -15.26
C ALA A 194 4.81 4.00 -14.78
N CYS A 195 4.95 3.31 -13.65
CA CYS A 195 6.25 2.81 -13.18
C CYS A 195 6.71 1.63 -14.04
N MET A 196 7.71 1.85 -14.89
CA MET A 196 8.25 0.83 -15.81
C MET A 196 9.33 -0.07 -15.16
N GLN A 197 9.51 0.06 -13.85
CA GLN A 197 10.44 -0.74 -13.03
C GLN A 197 11.89 -0.76 -13.57
N ILE A 198 12.37 0.35 -14.11
CA ILE A 198 13.73 0.49 -14.64
C ILE A 198 14.78 0.03 -13.62
N CYS A 199 14.60 0.36 -12.33
CA CYS A 199 15.49 -0.04 -11.25
C CYS A 199 15.60 -1.56 -11.03
N ARG A 200 14.76 -2.37 -11.69
CA ARG A 200 14.73 -3.85 -11.57
C ARG A 200 15.14 -4.56 -12.86
N ARG A 201 15.88 -3.88 -13.71
CA ARG A 201 16.48 -4.49 -14.90
C ARG A 201 17.87 -5.07 -14.56
N ALA A 202 18.38 -5.96 -15.41
CA ALA A 202 19.78 -6.32 -15.44
C ALA A 202 20.60 -5.14 -15.98
N TYR A 203 21.82 -4.96 -15.51
CA TYR A 203 22.73 -3.89 -15.90
C TYR A 203 24.15 -4.41 -16.12
N SER A 204 24.82 -3.89 -17.13
CA SER A 204 26.29 -3.94 -17.24
C SER A 204 26.89 -2.72 -16.53
N VAL A 205 27.86 -2.94 -15.67
CA VAL A 205 28.62 -1.88 -14.98
C VAL A 205 30.03 -1.88 -15.49
N LYS A 206 30.46 -0.76 -16.09
CA LYS A 206 31.82 -0.57 -16.59
C LYS A 206 32.56 0.40 -15.71
N ASP A 207 33.70 -0.04 -15.17
CA ASP A 207 34.67 0.83 -14.53
C ASP A 207 35.41 1.66 -15.61
N LYS A 208 35.38 2.97 -15.49
CA LYS A 208 35.98 3.84 -16.52
C LYS A 208 37.50 3.89 -16.48
N ASP A 209 38.08 3.59 -15.33
CA ASP A 209 39.55 3.70 -15.11
C ASP A 209 40.27 2.38 -15.41
N SER A 210 39.65 1.25 -15.07
CA SER A 210 40.25 -0.08 -15.22
C SER A 210 39.78 -0.89 -16.45
N ASN A 211 38.75 -0.39 -17.20
CA ASN A 211 38.10 -1.10 -18.29
C ASN A 211 37.43 -2.45 -17.89
N ILE A 212 37.28 -2.71 -16.62
CA ILE A 212 36.58 -3.88 -16.12
C ILE A 212 35.08 -3.67 -16.37
N GLU A 213 34.46 -4.66 -17.01
CA GLU A 213 33.00 -4.69 -17.24
C GLU A 213 32.41 -5.90 -16.52
N LEU A 214 31.36 -5.66 -15.75
CA LEU A 214 30.64 -6.67 -14.97
C LEU A 214 29.21 -6.70 -15.41
N ASP A 215 28.78 -7.85 -15.94
CA ASP A 215 27.38 -8.14 -16.18
C ASP A 215 26.70 -8.54 -14.88
N ILE A 216 25.67 -7.78 -14.52
CA ILE A 216 24.92 -8.02 -13.28
C ILE A 216 23.56 -8.61 -13.61
N GLU A 217 23.48 -9.92 -13.53
CA GLU A 217 22.26 -10.68 -13.85
C GLU A 217 21.16 -10.51 -12.81
N ASN A 218 21.53 -10.21 -11.55
CA ASN A 218 20.52 -9.96 -10.53
C ASN A 218 19.93 -8.53 -10.64
N GLN A 219 18.68 -8.37 -10.27
CA GLN A 219 17.92 -7.13 -10.41
C GLN A 219 18.12 -6.15 -9.22
N TYR A 220 19.24 -6.24 -8.49
CA TYR A 220 19.42 -5.54 -7.22
C TYR A 220 20.52 -4.48 -7.22
N ILE A 221 21.10 -4.13 -8.37
CA ILE A 221 22.09 -3.06 -8.42
C ILE A 221 21.50 -1.69 -8.07
N MET A 222 20.28 -1.41 -8.55
CA MET A 222 19.56 -0.17 -8.28
C MET A 222 18.33 -0.36 -7.38
N SER A 223 17.96 -1.58 -7.05
CA SER A 223 16.77 -1.90 -6.26
C SER A 223 17.16 -2.66 -5.00
N PRO A 224 16.59 -2.34 -3.82
CA PRO A 224 16.75 -3.19 -2.65
C PRO A 224 16.09 -4.55 -2.89
N LYS A 225 16.52 -5.56 -2.12
CA LYS A 225 15.83 -6.85 -2.03
C LYS A 225 14.42 -6.65 -1.45
N ASP A 226 13.56 -7.63 -1.66
CA ASP A 226 12.21 -7.59 -1.11
C ASP A 226 12.24 -7.55 0.43
N LEU A 227 11.39 -6.73 1.00
CA LEU A 227 11.19 -6.64 2.44
C LEU A 227 10.65 -7.97 2.97
N LYS A 228 11.15 -8.40 4.11
CA LYS A 228 10.65 -9.57 4.85
C LYS A 228 10.71 -9.32 6.35
N THR A 229 9.57 -9.03 6.98
CA THR A 229 9.48 -8.66 8.40
C THR A 229 8.97 -9.76 9.32
N ILE A 230 8.66 -10.93 8.78
CA ILE A 230 8.00 -12.02 9.52
C ILE A 230 8.75 -12.40 10.80
N HIS A 231 10.08 -12.27 10.81
CA HIS A 231 10.92 -12.62 11.97
C HIS A 231 10.83 -11.63 13.14
N PHE A 232 10.23 -10.47 12.94
CA PHE A 232 10.10 -9.43 13.97
C PHE A 232 8.71 -8.76 13.98
N MET A 233 7.68 -9.53 13.57
CA MET A 233 6.28 -9.06 13.57
C MET A 233 5.83 -8.57 14.94
N ASN A 234 6.21 -9.29 16.01
CA ASN A 234 5.95 -8.86 17.38
C ASN A 234 6.47 -7.44 17.67
N LYS A 235 7.72 -7.15 17.24
CA LYS A 235 8.31 -5.82 17.42
C LYS A 235 7.56 -4.73 16.65
N MET A 236 7.02 -5.04 15.47
CA MET A 236 6.17 -4.11 14.73
C MET A 236 4.85 -3.85 15.49
N MET A 237 4.24 -4.89 16.03
CA MET A 237 3.02 -4.76 16.84
C MET A 237 3.28 -3.93 18.12
N ASP A 238 4.40 -4.18 18.81
CA ASP A 238 4.84 -3.42 19.99
C ASP A 238 5.11 -1.95 19.64
N ALA A 239 5.62 -1.68 18.43
CA ALA A 239 5.81 -0.32 17.91
C ALA A 239 4.50 0.40 17.55
N GLY A 240 3.34 -0.26 17.64
CA GLY A 240 2.03 0.33 17.38
C GLY A 240 1.46 0.08 16.00
N VAL A 241 2.10 -0.76 15.17
CA VAL A 241 1.54 -1.14 13.86
C VAL A 241 0.29 -2.00 14.06
N ARG A 242 -0.79 -1.66 13.37
CA ARG A 242 -2.08 -2.35 13.46
C ARG A 242 -2.55 -2.93 12.13
N VAL A 243 -2.03 -2.43 11.02
CA VAL A 243 -2.34 -2.95 9.68
C VAL A 243 -1.04 -3.32 8.97
N PHE A 244 -0.92 -4.60 8.58
CA PHE A 244 0.24 -5.15 7.89
C PHE A 244 -0.08 -5.31 6.41
N LYS A 245 0.65 -4.62 5.55
CA LYS A 245 0.43 -4.60 4.11
C LYS A 245 1.47 -5.44 3.38
N ILE A 246 0.99 -6.31 2.49
CA ILE A 246 1.82 -7.09 1.58
C ILE A 246 1.86 -6.37 0.23
N GLU A 247 3.05 -6.05 -0.29
CA GLU A 247 3.19 -5.55 -1.68
C GLU A 247 3.20 -6.73 -2.65
N GLY A 248 2.53 -6.59 -3.79
CA GLY A 248 2.54 -7.65 -4.78
C GLY A 248 1.36 -7.70 -5.76
N ARG A 249 0.71 -6.58 -6.11
CA ARG A 249 -0.40 -6.60 -7.10
C ARG A 249 -0.02 -7.18 -8.46
N ALA A 250 1.25 -7.12 -8.83
CA ALA A 250 1.77 -7.72 -10.06
C ALA A 250 2.34 -9.14 -9.86
N ARG A 251 2.19 -9.73 -8.67
CA ARG A 251 2.65 -11.09 -8.37
C ARG A 251 1.54 -12.10 -8.63
N GLY A 252 1.95 -13.34 -8.93
CA GLY A 252 1.02 -14.45 -9.15
C GLY A 252 0.23 -14.88 -7.91
N PRO A 253 -0.86 -15.62 -8.09
CA PRO A 253 -1.75 -16.05 -7.00
C PRO A 253 -1.04 -16.92 -5.96
N GLU A 254 -0.09 -17.74 -6.35
CA GLU A 254 0.71 -18.58 -5.43
C GLU A 254 1.48 -17.74 -4.41
N TYR A 255 2.12 -16.65 -4.87
CA TYR A 255 2.78 -15.70 -3.97
C TYR A 255 1.77 -15.07 -3.01
N VAL A 256 0.63 -14.60 -3.54
CA VAL A 256 -0.40 -13.93 -2.72
C VAL A 256 -0.90 -14.87 -1.63
N ARG A 257 -1.24 -16.12 -1.98
CA ARG A 257 -1.71 -17.12 -1.01
C ARG A 257 -0.66 -17.40 0.05
N LEU A 258 0.53 -17.85 -0.36
CA LEU A 258 1.57 -18.28 0.57
C LEU A 258 2.00 -17.17 1.53
N VAL A 259 2.26 -15.97 1.00
CA VAL A 259 2.69 -14.85 1.85
C VAL A 259 1.57 -14.42 2.79
N THR A 260 0.32 -14.38 2.33
CA THR A 260 -0.82 -14.03 3.19
C THR A 260 -0.98 -15.03 4.32
N GLU A 261 -0.93 -16.33 4.03
CA GLU A 261 -1.03 -17.42 5.01
C GLU A 261 0.08 -17.32 6.07
N CYS A 262 1.35 -17.23 5.65
CA CYS A 262 2.47 -17.08 6.56
C CYS A 262 2.35 -15.87 7.50
N TYR A 263 1.96 -14.71 6.97
CA TYR A 263 1.78 -13.51 7.79
C TYR A 263 0.54 -13.57 8.68
N LYS A 264 -0.53 -14.25 8.24
CA LYS A 264 -1.70 -14.50 9.08
C LYS A 264 -1.36 -15.36 10.29
N GLU A 265 -0.59 -16.43 10.09
CA GLU A 265 -0.10 -17.29 11.16
C GLU A 265 0.84 -16.52 12.11
N ALA A 266 1.78 -15.75 11.58
CA ALA A 266 2.70 -14.95 12.39
C ALA A 266 1.97 -13.93 13.27
N VAL A 267 0.93 -13.26 12.75
CA VAL A 267 0.09 -12.33 13.53
C VAL A 267 -0.65 -13.09 14.63
N ARG A 268 -1.28 -14.23 14.32
CA ARG A 268 -1.99 -15.05 15.32
C ARG A 268 -1.05 -15.50 16.44
N ALA A 269 0.12 -16.01 16.10
CA ALA A 269 1.13 -16.45 17.07
C ALA A 269 1.59 -15.28 17.96
N SER A 270 1.83 -14.11 17.39
CA SER A 270 2.25 -12.92 18.13
C SER A 270 1.17 -12.42 19.10
N VAL A 271 -0.11 -12.43 18.69
CA VAL A 271 -1.24 -12.06 19.56
C VAL A 271 -1.40 -13.04 20.71
N SER A 272 -1.33 -14.36 20.45
CA SER A 272 -1.41 -15.37 21.50
C SER A 272 -0.29 -15.25 22.52
N TYR A 273 0.92 -14.92 22.07
CA TYR A 273 2.07 -14.73 22.96
C TYR A 273 1.95 -13.49 23.85
N THR A 274 1.37 -12.38 23.35
CA THR A 274 1.12 -11.19 24.16
C THR A 274 0.06 -11.42 25.22
N HIS A 275 -0.98 -12.20 24.94
CA HIS A 275 -2.00 -12.58 25.95
C HIS A 275 -1.48 -13.50 27.04
N LEU A 276 -0.42 -14.27 26.80
CA LEU A 276 0.21 -15.10 27.81
C LEU A 276 1.17 -14.33 28.74
N ARG A 277 1.51 -13.08 28.41
CA ARG A 277 2.40 -12.21 29.21
C ARG A 277 1.64 -11.10 29.97
N ALA A 278 0.37 -10.90 29.72
CA ALA A 278 -0.51 -9.95 30.41
C ALA A 278 -1.22 -10.63 31.57
#